data_4bf657e6150a58782c1f6283f308cb84
#
_entry.id   4bf657e6150a58782c1f6283f308cb84
#
_cell.length_a   1.000
_cell.length_b   1.000
_cell.length_c   1.000
_cell.angle_alpha   90.00
_cell.angle_beta   90.00
_cell.angle_gamma   90.00
#
_symmetry.space_group_name_H-M   'P 1'
#
loop_
_entity.id
_entity.type
_entity.pdbx_description
1 polymer ?
#
loop_
_entity_poly.entity_id
_entity_poly.type
_entity_poly.pdbx_seq_one_letter_code
_entity_poly.pdbx_strand_id
1 'polypeptide(L)'
;KRTSTYKFFETPDEIKQALIKKYIQDCNAHLEENLTKNSEGDYLACLKECVVSIIEFFQSHPGAQKLILENTVSPPILSSDLHEIAETILKHIEQSVGLPNMFNKSGVFLVVTQIVISILSLNTKENSGLTDVGLNEAVRAANAYLLSCIAAPA
;
A
#
# COMPACT_ATOMS: atom_id res chain seq x y z
N LYS A 1 13.92 -4.90 33.22
CA LYS A 1 13.25 -5.94 33.98
C LYS A 1 12.17 -6.63 33.16
N ARG A 2 11.91 -7.88 33.47
CA ARG A 2 10.87 -8.68 32.82
C ARG A 2 9.51 -8.02 32.82
N THR A 3 9.12 -7.46 33.95
CA THR A 3 7.81 -6.82 34.11
C THR A 3 7.61 -5.64 33.17
N SER A 4 8.66 -4.90 32.87
CA SER A 4 8.56 -3.76 31.94
C SER A 4 8.33 -4.22 30.51
N THR A 5 8.99 -5.31 30.10
CA THR A 5 8.86 -5.89 28.76
C THR A 5 7.44 -6.41 28.52
N TYR A 6 6.86 -7.10 29.52
CA TYR A 6 5.53 -7.68 29.40
C TYR A 6 4.40 -6.65 29.42
N LYS A 7 4.68 -5.43 29.86
CA LYS A 7 3.68 -4.35 29.86
C LYS A 7 3.35 -3.83 28.48
N PHE A 8 4.25 -3.97 27.52
CA PHE A 8 4.08 -3.45 26.16
C PHE A 8 3.34 -4.43 25.24
N PHE A 9 3.49 -5.73 25.47
CA PHE A 9 2.92 -6.75 24.60
C PHE A 9 2.36 -7.88 25.48
N GLU A 10 1.05 -7.88 25.67
CA GLU A 10 0.39 -8.88 26.51
C GLU A 10 0.11 -10.18 25.78
N THR A 11 -0.13 -10.11 24.43
CA THR A 11 -0.50 -11.27 23.65
C THR A 11 0.33 -11.35 22.36
N PRO A 12 0.46 -12.57 21.77
CA PRO A 12 1.08 -12.72 20.46
C PRO A 12 0.42 -11.90 19.37
N ASP A 13 -0.89 -11.70 19.45
CA ASP A 13 -1.62 -10.88 18.47
C ASP A 13 -1.23 -9.41 18.56
N GLU A 14 -1.00 -8.90 19.77
CA GLU A 14 -0.53 -7.53 19.96
C GLU A 14 0.87 -7.33 19.37
N ILE A 15 1.74 -8.34 19.51
CA ILE A 15 3.08 -8.32 18.92
C ILE A 15 2.98 -8.29 17.40
N LYS A 16 2.14 -9.14 16.81
CA LYS A 16 1.91 -9.17 15.36
C LYS A 16 1.39 -7.84 14.86
N GLN A 17 0.43 -7.27 15.56
CA GLN A 17 -0.17 -5.99 15.20
C GLN A 17 0.85 -4.86 15.23
N ALA A 18 1.71 -4.84 16.23
CA ALA A 18 2.78 -3.87 16.35
C ALA A 18 3.80 -4.00 15.19
N LEU A 19 4.12 -5.24 14.81
CA LEU A 19 5.02 -5.50 13.69
C LEU A 19 4.39 -5.09 12.35
N ILE A 20 3.12 -5.40 12.15
CA ILE A 20 2.39 -4.97 10.94
C ILE A 20 2.41 -3.46 10.82
N LYS A 21 2.10 -2.77 11.91
CA LYS A 21 2.13 -1.30 11.94
C LYS A 21 3.49 -0.76 11.57
N LYS A 22 4.55 -1.34 12.16
CA LYS A 22 5.93 -0.93 11.86
C LYS A 22 6.27 -1.15 10.40
N TYR A 23 5.93 -2.29 9.84
CA TYR A 23 6.19 -2.58 8.42
C TYR A 23 5.43 -1.63 7.50
N ILE A 24 4.19 -1.29 7.83
CA ILE A 24 3.41 -0.33 7.03
C ILE A 24 4.04 1.07 7.12
N GLN A 25 4.51 1.47 8.29
CA GLN A 25 5.23 2.74 8.45
C GLN A 25 6.53 2.75 7.65
N ASP A 26 7.26 1.63 7.66
CA ASP A 26 8.50 1.49 6.89
C ASP A 26 8.21 1.51 5.38
N CYS A 27 7.12 0.89 4.95
CA CYS A 27 6.67 0.94 3.55
C CYS A 27 6.36 2.39 3.14
N ASN A 28 5.67 3.12 3.98
CA ASN A 28 5.35 4.51 3.72
C ASN A 28 6.62 5.38 3.62
N ALA A 29 7.57 5.15 4.50
CA ALA A 29 8.87 5.84 4.46
C ALA A 29 9.64 5.51 3.17
N HIS A 30 9.59 4.26 2.74
CA HIS A 30 10.20 3.83 1.48
C HIS A 30 9.57 4.56 0.28
N LEU A 31 8.24 4.70 0.27
CA LEU A 31 7.55 5.48 -0.75
C LEU A 31 8.03 6.93 -0.77
N GLU A 32 8.05 7.57 0.38
CA GLU A 32 8.46 8.97 0.49
C GLU A 32 9.88 9.21 0.02
N GLU A 33 10.78 8.25 0.27
CA GLU A 33 12.19 8.36 -0.13
C GLU A 33 12.40 8.08 -1.62
N ASN A 34 11.64 7.17 -2.21
CA ASN A 34 11.90 6.65 -3.55
C ASN A 34 11.05 7.27 -4.64
N LEU A 35 9.96 7.94 -4.30
CA LEU A 35 9.15 8.63 -5.29
C LEU A 35 9.81 9.95 -5.69
N THR A 36 10.12 10.08 -6.97
CA THR A 36 10.77 11.28 -7.49
C THR A 36 9.75 12.37 -7.76
N LYS A 37 10.13 13.61 -7.46
CA LYS A 37 9.25 14.77 -7.66
C LYS A 37 8.97 15.09 -9.12
N ASN A 38 9.74 14.53 -10.03
CA ASN A 38 9.65 14.81 -11.46
C ASN A 38 9.24 13.54 -12.22
N SER A 39 8.11 12.98 -11.87
CA SER A 39 7.56 11.85 -12.60
C SER A 39 7.18 12.26 -14.02
N GLU A 40 7.66 11.50 -14.99
CA GLU A 40 7.23 11.69 -16.38
C GLU A 40 5.93 10.94 -16.61
N GLY A 41 5.09 11.50 -17.45
CA GLY A 41 3.81 10.89 -17.80
C GLY A 41 2.64 11.48 -17.04
N ASP A 42 1.52 10.77 -17.08
CA ASP A 42 0.28 11.21 -16.45
C ASP A 42 0.12 10.59 -15.04
N TYR A 43 -1.04 10.84 -14.44
CA TYR A 43 -1.33 10.32 -13.10
C TYR A 43 -1.36 8.79 -13.04
N LEU A 44 -1.68 8.10 -14.14
CA LEU A 44 -1.65 6.64 -14.18
C LEU A 44 -0.21 6.12 -14.16
N ALA A 45 0.70 6.82 -14.85
CA ALA A 45 2.13 6.49 -14.79
C ALA A 45 2.68 6.71 -13.39
N CYS A 46 2.30 7.78 -12.72
CA CYS A 46 2.67 8.04 -11.33
C CYS A 46 2.13 6.98 -10.37
N LEU A 47 0.89 6.56 -10.58
CA LEU A 47 0.31 5.49 -9.77
C LEU A 47 1.09 4.19 -9.93
N LYS A 48 1.48 3.86 -11.16
CA LYS A 48 2.32 2.67 -11.43
C LYS A 48 3.65 2.74 -10.68
N GLU A 49 4.31 3.91 -10.66
CA GLU A 49 5.53 4.09 -9.90
C GLU A 49 5.33 3.80 -8.42
N CYS A 50 4.22 4.25 -7.86
CA CYS A 50 3.88 3.99 -6.47
C CYS A 50 3.70 2.49 -6.22
N VAL A 51 3.01 1.78 -7.10
CA VAL A 51 2.81 0.33 -6.99
C VAL A 51 4.14 -0.41 -7.08
N VAL A 52 4.99 -0.04 -8.04
CA VAL A 52 6.34 -0.60 -8.17
C VAL A 52 7.14 -0.42 -6.88
N SER A 53 7.08 0.77 -6.30
CA SER A 53 7.80 1.07 -5.06
C SER A 53 7.29 0.23 -3.88
N ILE A 54 5.99 0.02 -3.78
CA ILE A 54 5.39 -0.86 -2.77
C ILE A 54 5.90 -2.28 -2.94
N ILE A 55 5.92 -2.79 -4.16
CA ILE A 55 6.39 -4.14 -4.45
C ILE A 55 7.87 -4.28 -4.09
N GLU A 56 8.69 -3.32 -4.45
CA GLU A 56 10.11 -3.31 -4.10
C GLU A 56 10.32 -3.38 -2.59
N PHE A 57 9.50 -2.65 -1.84
CA PHE A 57 9.55 -2.71 -0.38
C PHE A 57 9.29 -4.14 0.11
N PHE A 58 8.20 -4.77 -0.33
CA PHE A 58 7.87 -6.12 0.11
C PHE A 58 8.90 -7.16 -0.33
N GLN A 59 9.47 -7.01 -1.51
CA GLN A 59 10.53 -7.90 -1.98
C GLN A 59 11.80 -7.78 -1.12
N SER A 60 12.07 -6.60 -0.60
CA SER A 60 13.22 -6.34 0.27
C SER A 60 12.98 -6.74 1.73
N HIS A 61 11.74 -6.99 2.09
CA HIS A 61 11.35 -7.28 3.47
C HIS A 61 10.53 -8.57 3.52
N PRO A 62 11.19 -9.75 3.49
CA PRO A 62 10.48 -11.05 3.53
C PRO A 62 9.56 -11.22 4.75
N GLY A 63 9.94 -10.64 5.88
CA GLY A 63 9.09 -10.65 7.08
C GLY A 63 7.78 -9.90 6.89
N ALA A 64 7.83 -8.76 6.21
CA ALA A 64 6.63 -8.00 5.88
C ALA A 64 5.75 -8.75 4.89
N GLN A 65 6.37 -9.37 3.89
CA GLN A 65 5.65 -10.17 2.90
C GLN A 65 4.87 -11.31 3.57
N LYS A 66 5.52 -12.03 4.47
CA LYS A 66 4.88 -13.12 5.21
C LYS A 66 3.78 -12.63 6.14
N LEU A 67 4.06 -11.58 6.89
CA LEU A 67 3.16 -11.12 7.93
C LEU A 67 1.94 -10.39 7.37
N ILE A 68 2.10 -9.69 6.27
CA ILE A 68 1.05 -8.86 5.67
C ILE A 68 0.40 -9.53 4.46
N LEU A 69 1.20 -9.90 3.47
CA LEU A 69 0.65 -10.40 2.20
C LEU A 69 0.23 -11.87 2.26
N GLU A 70 0.97 -12.70 2.98
CA GLU A 70 0.62 -14.11 3.11
C GLU A 70 -0.32 -14.39 4.28
N ASN A 71 -0.56 -13.39 5.11
CA ASN A 71 -1.39 -13.55 6.30
C ASN A 71 -2.87 -13.67 5.90
N THR A 72 -3.46 -14.82 6.21
CA THR A 72 -4.89 -15.07 5.98
C THR A 72 -5.73 -14.90 7.24
N VAL A 73 -5.06 -14.61 8.35
CA VAL A 73 -5.67 -14.53 9.68
C VAL A 73 -5.36 -13.18 10.29
N SER A 74 -6.22 -12.71 11.15
CA SER A 74 -6.00 -11.49 11.93
C SER A 74 -4.62 -11.43 12.60
N PRO A 75 -4.11 -10.23 12.89
CA PRO A 75 -4.79 -8.94 12.73
C PRO A 75 -4.67 -8.38 11.32
N PRO A 76 -5.71 -7.71 10.83
CA PRO A 76 -5.62 -7.00 9.55
C PRO A 76 -4.81 -5.71 9.70
N ILE A 77 -4.43 -5.14 8.58
CA ILE A 77 -3.84 -3.80 8.56
C ILE A 77 -4.90 -2.81 9.03
N LEU A 78 -4.52 -1.93 9.94
CA LEU A 78 -5.42 -0.89 10.42
C LEU A 78 -5.70 0.13 9.32
N SER A 79 -6.94 0.60 9.26
CA SER A 79 -7.35 1.62 8.31
C SER A 79 -6.49 2.88 8.39
N SER A 80 -6.11 3.29 9.60
CA SER A 80 -5.24 4.44 9.82
C SER A 80 -3.88 4.28 9.14
N ASP A 81 -3.31 3.08 9.16
CA ASP A 81 -2.02 2.80 8.53
C ASP A 81 -2.14 2.80 7.00
N LEU A 82 -3.25 2.27 6.47
CA LEU A 82 -3.54 2.34 5.04
C LEU A 82 -3.73 3.79 4.57
N HIS A 83 -4.36 4.63 5.39
CA HIS A 83 -4.52 6.05 5.10
C HIS A 83 -3.19 6.76 4.91
N GLU A 84 -2.19 6.44 5.71
CA GLU A 84 -0.87 7.05 5.57
C GLU A 84 -0.26 6.77 4.20
N ILE A 85 -0.32 5.53 3.75
CA ILE A 85 0.17 5.15 2.42
C ILE A 85 -0.67 5.85 1.33
N ALA A 86 -1.98 5.82 1.47
CA ALA A 86 -2.89 6.43 0.51
C ALA A 86 -2.63 7.92 0.35
N GLU A 87 -2.40 8.63 1.46
CA GLU A 87 -2.10 10.06 1.44
C GLU A 87 -0.74 10.35 0.78
N THR A 88 0.25 9.50 1.02
CA THR A 88 1.56 9.62 0.38
C THR A 88 1.44 9.50 -1.14
N ILE A 89 0.68 8.50 -1.62
CA ILE A 89 0.44 8.30 -3.05
C ILE A 89 -0.31 9.49 -3.65
N LEU A 90 -1.41 9.90 -3.01
CA LEU A 90 -2.23 11.02 -3.46
C LEU A 90 -1.40 12.30 -3.58
N LYS A 91 -0.65 12.61 -2.54
CA LYS A 91 0.20 13.81 -2.49
C LYS A 91 1.27 13.79 -3.58
N HIS A 92 1.90 12.63 -3.78
CA HIS A 92 2.91 12.49 -4.83
C HIS A 92 2.33 12.78 -6.21
N ILE A 93 1.18 12.20 -6.54
CA ILE A 93 0.54 12.38 -7.84
C ILE A 93 0.09 13.83 -8.03
N GLU A 94 -0.53 14.43 -7.02
CA GLU A 94 -0.98 15.81 -7.10
C GLU A 94 0.17 16.79 -7.27
N GLN A 95 1.30 16.55 -6.61
CA GLN A 95 2.47 17.42 -6.72
C GLN A 95 3.25 17.22 -8.01
N SER A 96 3.21 16.01 -8.57
CA SER A 96 3.98 15.69 -9.77
C SER A 96 3.28 16.05 -11.06
N VAL A 97 2.03 15.64 -11.23
CA VAL A 97 1.31 15.77 -12.51
C VAL A 97 -0.11 16.29 -12.36
N GLY A 98 -0.62 16.35 -11.14
CA GLY A 98 -1.99 16.71 -10.87
C GLY A 98 -2.98 15.59 -11.12
N LEU A 99 -4.18 15.77 -10.61
CA LEU A 99 -5.29 14.83 -10.76
C LEU A 99 -6.53 15.55 -11.25
N PRO A 100 -7.33 14.90 -12.10
CA PRO A 100 -8.68 15.43 -12.41
C PRO A 100 -9.52 15.52 -11.14
N ASN A 101 -10.52 16.37 -11.18
CA ASN A 101 -11.46 16.50 -10.08
C ASN A 101 -12.21 15.19 -9.87
N MET A 102 -12.36 14.81 -8.60
CA MET A 102 -13.16 13.67 -8.21
C MET A 102 -13.68 13.89 -6.80
N PHE A 103 -14.78 13.27 -6.49
CA PHE A 103 -15.36 13.35 -5.16
C PHE A 103 -14.54 12.53 -4.17
N ASN A 104 -14.18 13.13 -3.04
CA ASN A 104 -13.49 12.44 -1.95
C ASN A 104 -12.20 11.73 -2.37
N LYS A 105 -11.21 12.50 -2.80
CA LYS A 105 -9.90 11.98 -3.23
C LYS A 105 -9.25 11.06 -2.19
N SER A 106 -9.28 11.44 -0.91
CA SER A 106 -8.70 10.65 0.17
C SER A 106 -9.36 9.28 0.27
N GLY A 107 -10.69 9.21 0.19
CA GLY A 107 -11.42 7.96 0.20
C GLY A 107 -11.14 7.10 -1.02
N VAL A 108 -11.04 7.71 -2.19
CA VAL A 108 -10.69 7.02 -3.44
C VAL A 108 -9.31 6.37 -3.33
N PHE A 109 -8.32 7.12 -2.85
CA PHE A 109 -6.94 6.59 -2.73
C PHE A 109 -6.79 5.58 -1.61
N LEU A 110 -7.63 5.64 -0.58
CA LEU A 110 -7.69 4.57 0.40
C LEU A 110 -8.14 3.25 -0.24
N VAL A 111 -9.17 3.30 -1.07
CA VAL A 111 -9.66 2.12 -1.81
C VAL A 111 -8.60 1.63 -2.80
N VAL A 112 -7.95 2.53 -3.53
CA VAL A 112 -6.84 2.18 -4.44
C VAL A 112 -5.75 1.41 -3.69
N THR A 113 -5.34 1.91 -2.53
CA THR A 113 -4.31 1.26 -1.71
C THR A 113 -4.76 -0.14 -1.27
N GLN A 114 -6.00 -0.27 -0.83
CA GLN A 114 -6.55 -1.57 -0.44
C GLN A 114 -6.59 -2.54 -1.62
N ILE A 115 -6.98 -2.09 -2.79
CA ILE A 115 -6.98 -2.91 -4.01
C ILE A 115 -5.59 -3.44 -4.30
N VAL A 116 -4.59 -2.56 -4.27
CA VAL A 116 -3.19 -2.93 -4.54
C VAL A 116 -2.73 -4.00 -3.55
N ILE A 117 -2.90 -3.77 -2.26
CA ILE A 117 -2.48 -4.72 -1.22
C ILE A 117 -3.21 -6.05 -1.39
N SER A 118 -4.49 -6.04 -1.70
CA SER A 118 -5.28 -7.27 -1.89
C SER A 118 -4.79 -8.09 -3.09
N ILE A 119 -4.49 -7.43 -4.20
CA ILE A 119 -3.97 -8.11 -5.40
C ILE A 119 -2.57 -8.67 -5.12
N LEU A 120 -1.70 -7.89 -4.47
CA LEU A 120 -0.37 -8.37 -4.11
C LEU A 120 -0.43 -9.55 -3.14
N SER A 121 -1.39 -9.53 -2.21
CA SER A 121 -1.62 -10.64 -1.29
C SER A 121 -2.01 -11.91 -2.04
N LEU A 122 -2.98 -11.80 -2.96
CA LEU A 122 -3.39 -12.93 -3.79
C LEU A 122 -2.21 -13.48 -4.61
N ASN A 123 -1.47 -12.59 -5.25
CA ASN A 123 -0.30 -12.96 -6.06
C ASN A 123 0.74 -13.72 -5.23
N THR A 124 1.04 -13.22 -4.04
CA THR A 124 2.03 -13.84 -3.15
C THR A 124 1.59 -15.24 -2.72
N LYS A 125 0.33 -15.41 -2.35
CA LYS A 125 -0.22 -16.69 -1.91
C LYS A 125 -0.22 -17.74 -3.03
N GLU A 126 -0.54 -17.32 -4.24
CA GLU A 126 -0.61 -18.24 -5.38
C GLU A 126 0.77 -18.64 -5.92
N ASN A 127 1.78 -17.78 -5.76
CA ASN A 127 3.09 -17.96 -6.40
C ASN A 127 4.25 -18.07 -5.41
N SER A 128 4.00 -18.08 -4.12
CA SER A 128 5.03 -18.05 -3.07
C SER A 128 5.96 -16.84 -3.18
N GLY A 129 5.46 -15.74 -3.71
CA GLY A 129 6.20 -14.50 -3.85
C GLY A 129 5.54 -13.57 -4.87
N LEU A 130 6.05 -12.36 -4.95
CA LEU A 130 5.56 -11.35 -5.89
C LEU A 130 6.14 -11.60 -7.29
N THR A 131 5.28 -11.49 -8.30
CA THR A 131 5.64 -11.67 -9.71
C THR A 131 5.25 -10.47 -10.55
N ASP A 132 5.75 -10.41 -11.79
CA ASP A 132 5.37 -9.35 -12.72
C ASP A 132 3.88 -9.37 -13.06
N VAL A 133 3.26 -10.55 -13.06
CA VAL A 133 1.81 -10.67 -13.26
C VAL A 133 1.07 -9.97 -12.13
N GLY A 134 1.52 -10.15 -10.89
CA GLY A 134 0.93 -9.48 -9.73
C GLY A 134 1.04 -7.95 -9.83
N LEU A 135 2.20 -7.45 -10.24
CA LEU A 135 2.38 -6.03 -10.48
C LEU A 135 1.38 -5.53 -11.54
N ASN A 136 1.32 -6.19 -12.67
CA ASN A 136 0.47 -5.77 -13.78
C ASN A 136 -1.01 -5.80 -13.39
N GLU A 137 -1.44 -6.81 -12.67
CA GLU A 137 -2.83 -6.92 -12.21
C GLU A 137 -3.17 -5.89 -11.14
N ALA A 138 -2.26 -5.60 -10.22
CA ALA A 138 -2.46 -4.56 -9.21
C ALA A 138 -2.63 -3.18 -9.88
N VAL A 139 -1.77 -2.87 -10.83
CA VAL A 139 -1.83 -1.61 -11.59
C VAL A 139 -3.12 -1.54 -12.39
N ARG A 140 -3.48 -2.62 -13.09
CA ARG A 140 -4.70 -2.69 -13.90
C ARG A 140 -5.95 -2.46 -13.07
N ALA A 141 -6.07 -3.15 -11.94
CA ALA A 141 -7.22 -3.01 -11.05
C ALA A 141 -7.31 -1.60 -10.44
N ALA A 142 -6.18 -1.07 -9.98
CA ALA A 142 -6.11 0.28 -9.42
C ALA A 142 -6.49 1.33 -10.46
N ASN A 143 -5.97 1.21 -11.68
CA ASN A 143 -6.29 2.12 -12.77
C ASN A 143 -7.77 2.07 -13.14
N ALA A 144 -8.35 0.89 -13.25
CA ALA A 144 -9.76 0.72 -13.59
C ALA A 144 -10.66 1.41 -12.57
N TYR A 145 -10.35 1.21 -11.29
CA TYR A 145 -11.11 1.85 -10.22
C TYR A 145 -10.96 3.38 -10.26
N LEU A 146 -9.72 3.86 -10.35
CA LEU A 146 -9.44 5.30 -10.38
C LEU A 146 -10.15 5.97 -11.56
N LEU A 147 -10.07 5.38 -12.74
CA LEU A 147 -10.75 5.90 -13.93
C LEU A 147 -12.27 5.95 -13.76
N SER A 148 -12.85 4.97 -13.06
CA SER A 148 -14.29 4.98 -12.80
C SER A 148 -14.70 6.15 -11.91
N CYS A 149 -13.84 6.56 -10.99
CA CYS A 149 -14.10 7.70 -10.10
C CYS A 149 -14.00 9.04 -10.83
N ILE A 150 -13.11 9.13 -11.81
CA ILE A 150 -12.92 10.34 -12.62
C ILE A 150 -14.02 10.47 -13.67
N ALA A 151 -14.37 9.37 -14.30
CA ALA A 151 -15.36 9.34 -15.37
C ALA A 151 -16.81 9.46 -14.88
N ALA A 152 -17.05 9.42 -13.57
CA ALA A 152 -18.38 9.57 -13.01
C ALA A 152 -18.96 10.94 -13.40
N PRO A 153 -20.18 10.99 -13.92
CA PRO A 153 -20.80 12.24 -14.29
C PRO A 153 -20.96 13.16 -13.08
N ALA A 154 -20.80 14.42 -13.33
CA ALA A 154 -20.93 15.45 -12.30
C ALA A 154 -22.37 15.50 -11.76
#